data_0c5ac7e8da89e0228e64793293a6d3d8
#
_entry.id   0c5ac7e8da89e0228e64793293a6d3d8
#
_cell.length_a   1.000
_cell.length_b   1.000
_cell.length_c   1.000
_cell.angle_alpha   90.00
_cell.angle_beta   90.00
_cell.angle_gamma   90.00
#
_symmetry.space_group_name_H-M   'P 1'
#
loop_
_entity.id
_entity.type
_entity.pdbx_description
1 polymer ?
#
loop_
_entity_poly.entity_id
_entity_poly.type
_entity_poly.pdbx_seq_one_letter_code
_entity_poly.pdbx_strand_id
1 'polypeptide(L)'
;MALTSPGVEVTVIDESFYTPAEPGTTPLIVIASSQDKLNAAGTATAAGTLKANAGKAYKVTSQKELVDLFGVPTFKKTASNTPIHGSELNEYGLLSAYSLLGVSNSAFIVRADVDLDELEGSSTAPGANPADGKWWINSGSTTFGIQEWNGAAVTTTGGQKFAAKTPIVLTDGDASKIDNGAPKTSVGSIGDYAVVFETVDGSGSFSASKENATMWYKSSGNGSTVTQGAWVKVGSNDWSASHPTIVGDTFTASSGNFTINGTNFTVSGTLDDLVTSINGAITETQGIVARNVSGRLYLYSDGSLDDGIGDSSKSNAIVIDDGLSGPQITFSELGITKATYYGPELHIDAHTNVPEFKTGDTTPRPTGSVWVKTTEPNNGARWRASKWSAATLSWVAYTAPLYANNSSAIYALD
;
A
#
# COMPACT_ATOMS: atom_id res chain seq x y z
N MET A 1 -27.24 -26.20 -77.31
CA MET A 1 -27.03 -26.16 -78.80
C MET A 1 -25.68 -25.58 -79.03
N ALA A 2 -24.80 -26.32 -79.71
CA ALA A 2 -23.43 -25.82 -79.98
C ALA A 2 -23.50 -24.74 -81.08
N LEU A 3 -22.91 -23.59 -80.83
CA LEU A 3 -22.78 -22.51 -81.78
C LEU A 3 -21.91 -22.95 -82.98
N THR A 4 -22.43 -22.88 -84.19
CA THR A 4 -21.73 -23.29 -85.42
C THR A 4 -20.95 -22.13 -86.08
N SER A 5 -20.87 -20.99 -85.41
CA SER A 5 -20.03 -19.87 -85.86
C SER A 5 -19.53 -19.09 -84.64
N PRO A 6 -18.46 -18.26 -84.75
CA PRO A 6 -17.99 -17.51 -83.62
C PRO A 6 -19.08 -16.58 -83.12
N GLY A 7 -19.53 -16.81 -81.91
CA GLY A 7 -20.51 -16.00 -81.21
C GLY A 7 -20.15 -15.84 -79.74
N VAL A 8 -20.74 -14.89 -79.06
CA VAL A 8 -20.58 -14.69 -77.61
C VAL A 8 -21.72 -15.42 -76.94
N GLU A 9 -21.38 -16.38 -76.11
CA GLU A 9 -22.31 -17.01 -75.15
C GLU A 9 -22.36 -16.14 -73.90
N VAL A 10 -23.51 -15.59 -73.54
CA VAL A 10 -23.70 -14.85 -72.31
C VAL A 10 -24.43 -15.77 -71.35
N THR A 11 -23.70 -16.24 -70.34
CA THR A 11 -24.29 -16.99 -69.21
C THR A 11 -24.71 -15.96 -68.17
N VAL A 12 -25.99 -15.81 -67.90
CA VAL A 12 -26.47 -15.00 -66.79
C VAL A 12 -26.39 -15.88 -65.56
N ILE A 13 -25.42 -15.55 -64.67
CA ILE A 13 -25.37 -16.11 -63.34
C ILE A 13 -26.29 -15.27 -62.46
N ASP A 14 -27.37 -15.85 -62.02
CA ASP A 14 -28.26 -15.22 -61.03
C ASP A 14 -27.63 -15.34 -59.66
N GLU A 15 -26.96 -14.29 -59.18
CA GLU A 15 -26.38 -14.21 -57.81
C GLU A 15 -27.43 -13.73 -56.81
N SER A 16 -28.70 -13.71 -57.11
CA SER A 16 -29.75 -13.24 -56.19
C SER A 16 -30.03 -14.18 -55.01
N PHE A 17 -29.44 -15.36 -54.96
CA PHE A 17 -29.35 -16.17 -53.73
C PHE A 17 -28.19 -15.74 -52.88
N TYR A 18 -28.13 -14.48 -52.50
CA TYR A 18 -27.37 -14.06 -51.34
C TYR A 18 -28.14 -14.56 -50.12
N THR A 19 -27.70 -15.67 -49.53
CA THR A 19 -28.08 -15.96 -48.14
C THR A 19 -27.60 -14.78 -47.32
N PRO A 20 -28.52 -13.99 -46.69
CA PRO A 20 -28.09 -12.92 -45.80
C PRO A 20 -27.16 -13.61 -44.79
N ALA A 21 -25.92 -13.08 -44.68
CA ALA A 21 -25.04 -13.50 -43.59
C ALA A 21 -25.87 -13.47 -42.31
N GLU A 22 -25.81 -14.56 -41.53
CA GLU A 22 -26.51 -14.57 -40.22
C GLU A 22 -26.21 -13.22 -39.53
N PRO A 23 -27.25 -12.58 -38.94
CA PRO A 23 -27.06 -11.26 -38.32
C PRO A 23 -25.97 -11.41 -37.27
N GLY A 24 -24.78 -10.96 -37.62
CA GLY A 24 -23.61 -10.97 -36.72
C GLY A 24 -23.98 -10.23 -35.43
N THR A 25 -23.58 -10.76 -34.30
CA THR A 25 -23.75 -10.09 -33.01
C THR A 25 -23.15 -8.70 -33.10
N THR A 26 -23.96 -7.65 -32.94
CA THR A 26 -23.45 -6.28 -32.86
C THR A 26 -22.86 -6.07 -31.48
N PRO A 27 -21.52 -5.85 -31.33
CA PRO A 27 -20.89 -5.69 -30.03
C PRO A 27 -21.38 -4.44 -29.33
N LEU A 28 -21.51 -4.51 -28.02
CA LEU A 28 -21.68 -3.37 -27.12
C LEU A 28 -20.33 -3.08 -26.43
N ILE A 29 -19.87 -1.85 -26.54
CA ILE A 29 -18.62 -1.41 -25.93
C ILE A 29 -18.93 -0.28 -24.95
N VAL A 30 -18.55 -0.48 -23.69
CA VAL A 30 -18.60 0.56 -22.67
C VAL A 30 -17.24 1.24 -22.63
N ILE A 31 -17.23 2.57 -22.77
CA ILE A 31 -16.02 3.38 -22.77
C ILE A 31 -16.03 4.38 -21.61
N ALA A 32 -14.85 4.68 -21.07
CA ALA A 32 -14.59 5.87 -20.26
C ALA A 32 -13.94 6.93 -21.16
N SER A 33 -14.39 8.15 -21.07
CA SER A 33 -13.89 9.28 -21.86
C SER A 33 -14.16 10.58 -21.11
N SER A 34 -13.30 11.58 -21.30
CA SER A 34 -13.48 12.91 -20.72
C SER A 34 -14.80 13.53 -21.16
N GLN A 35 -15.41 14.33 -20.27
CA GLN A 35 -16.62 15.08 -20.60
C GLN A 35 -16.32 16.24 -21.55
N ASP A 36 -17.34 16.66 -22.28
CA ASP A 36 -17.35 17.86 -23.12
C ASP A 36 -16.18 17.95 -24.13
N LYS A 37 -15.65 16.80 -24.57
CA LYS A 37 -14.60 16.75 -25.58
C LYS A 37 -15.07 17.40 -26.88
N LEU A 38 -14.11 17.96 -27.58
CA LEU A 38 -14.36 18.44 -28.93
C LEU A 38 -14.49 17.27 -29.92
N ASN A 39 -15.34 17.44 -30.93
CA ASN A 39 -15.44 16.53 -32.07
C ASN A 39 -14.11 16.48 -32.84
N ALA A 40 -13.99 15.59 -33.80
CA ALA A 40 -12.77 15.43 -34.59
C ALA A 40 -12.34 16.71 -35.34
N ALA A 41 -13.30 17.58 -35.70
CA ALA A 41 -13.03 18.85 -36.35
C ALA A 41 -12.62 19.99 -35.39
N GLY A 42 -12.72 19.75 -34.05
CA GLY A 42 -12.42 20.78 -33.07
C GLY A 42 -13.37 21.95 -32.99
N THR A 43 -14.56 21.85 -33.64
CA THR A 43 -15.49 22.96 -33.83
C THR A 43 -16.69 22.96 -32.89
N ALA A 44 -17.03 21.82 -32.33
CA ALA A 44 -18.18 21.65 -31.44
C ALA A 44 -17.91 20.53 -30.42
N THR A 45 -18.66 20.54 -29.31
CA THR A 45 -18.61 19.43 -28.33
C THR A 45 -19.19 18.17 -28.96
N ALA A 46 -18.46 17.07 -28.83
CA ALA A 46 -18.88 15.75 -29.29
C ALA A 46 -20.07 15.26 -28.46
N ALA A 47 -21.19 14.98 -29.12
CA ALA A 47 -22.48 14.75 -28.47
C ALA A 47 -22.49 13.57 -27.51
N GLY A 48 -21.69 12.51 -27.76
CA GLY A 48 -21.56 11.34 -26.92
C GLY A 48 -20.79 11.60 -25.62
N THR A 49 -20.07 12.73 -25.52
CA THR A 49 -19.27 13.10 -24.35
C THR A 49 -20.00 14.04 -23.38
N LEU A 50 -21.18 14.53 -23.74
CA LEU A 50 -22.01 15.34 -22.86
C LEU A 50 -22.43 14.53 -21.62
N LYS A 51 -22.38 15.12 -20.43
CA LYS A 51 -22.83 14.50 -19.19
C LYS A 51 -24.24 13.92 -19.30
N ALA A 52 -25.17 14.67 -19.89
CA ALA A 52 -26.56 14.25 -20.08
C ALA A 52 -26.73 13.02 -20.99
N ASN A 53 -25.70 12.65 -21.71
CA ASN A 53 -25.69 11.51 -22.63
C ASN A 53 -24.88 10.30 -22.09
N ALA A 54 -24.38 10.38 -20.86
CA ALA A 54 -23.76 9.24 -20.20
C ALA A 54 -24.79 8.10 -20.06
N GLY A 55 -24.33 6.85 -20.24
CA GLY A 55 -25.19 5.67 -20.22
C GLY A 55 -26.04 5.46 -21.48
N LYS A 56 -26.09 6.43 -22.41
CA LYS A 56 -26.86 6.30 -23.65
C LYS A 56 -26.07 5.49 -24.68
N ALA A 57 -26.74 4.49 -25.26
CA ALA A 57 -26.18 3.69 -26.33
C ALA A 57 -26.29 4.40 -27.70
N TYR A 58 -25.17 4.53 -28.37
CA TYR A 58 -25.08 5.03 -29.74
C TYR A 58 -24.71 3.88 -30.68
N LYS A 59 -25.52 3.63 -31.69
CA LYS A 59 -25.13 2.74 -32.78
C LYS A 59 -24.18 3.51 -33.70
N VAL A 60 -22.96 3.01 -33.83
CA VAL A 60 -21.90 3.63 -34.63
C VAL A 60 -21.47 2.65 -35.72
N THR A 61 -21.34 3.15 -36.95
CA THR A 61 -21.13 2.32 -38.14
C THR A 61 -19.76 2.55 -38.80
N SER A 62 -18.99 3.52 -38.30
CA SER A 62 -17.68 3.86 -38.87
C SER A 62 -16.78 4.54 -37.85
N GLN A 63 -15.47 4.44 -38.06
CA GLN A 63 -14.46 5.15 -37.27
C GLN A 63 -14.69 6.69 -37.30
N LYS A 64 -15.12 7.24 -38.46
CA LYS A 64 -15.41 8.67 -38.58
C LYS A 64 -16.57 9.07 -37.69
N GLU A 65 -17.66 8.33 -37.72
CA GLU A 65 -18.84 8.60 -36.89
C GLU A 65 -18.49 8.48 -35.37
N LEU A 66 -17.63 7.52 -35.01
CA LEU A 66 -17.14 7.40 -33.63
C LEU A 66 -16.43 8.66 -33.15
N VAL A 67 -15.47 9.18 -33.92
CA VAL A 67 -14.71 10.35 -33.50
C VAL A 67 -15.52 11.66 -33.63
N ASP A 68 -16.53 11.70 -34.46
CA ASP A 68 -17.46 12.83 -34.51
C ASP A 68 -18.37 12.82 -33.23
N LEU A 69 -18.75 11.65 -32.71
CA LEU A 69 -19.61 11.50 -31.54
C LEU A 69 -18.85 11.54 -30.20
N PHE A 70 -17.62 11.04 -30.14
CA PHE A 70 -16.88 10.86 -28.89
C PHE A 70 -15.50 11.55 -28.86
N GLY A 71 -15.16 12.28 -29.94
CA GLY A 71 -13.84 12.90 -30.08
C GLY A 71 -12.73 11.88 -30.40
N VAL A 72 -11.53 12.38 -30.62
CA VAL A 72 -10.34 11.55 -30.88
C VAL A 72 -9.86 10.95 -29.54
N PRO A 73 -9.44 9.66 -29.48
CA PRO A 73 -8.84 9.10 -28.26
C PRO A 73 -7.66 9.94 -27.77
N THR A 74 -7.66 10.29 -26.50
CA THR A 74 -6.61 11.07 -25.86
C THR A 74 -5.77 10.19 -24.93
N PHE A 75 -4.47 10.53 -24.85
CA PHE A 75 -3.51 9.81 -24.05
C PHE A 75 -2.71 10.78 -23.19
N LYS A 76 -2.46 10.40 -21.93
CA LYS A 76 -1.64 11.16 -21.02
C LYS A 76 -0.21 11.24 -21.54
N LYS A 77 0.39 12.41 -21.38
CA LYS A 77 1.76 12.68 -21.80
C LYS A 77 2.52 13.40 -20.69
N THR A 78 3.84 13.21 -20.67
CA THR A 78 4.73 13.99 -19.82
C THR A 78 4.79 15.45 -20.27
N ALA A 79 5.37 16.33 -19.45
CA ALA A 79 5.63 17.71 -19.83
C ALA A 79 6.50 17.85 -21.11
N SER A 80 7.31 16.84 -21.43
CA SER A 80 8.10 16.75 -22.67
C SER A 80 7.34 16.11 -23.84
N ASN A 81 6.02 15.94 -23.70
CA ASN A 81 5.12 15.38 -24.74
C ASN A 81 5.36 13.88 -25.05
N THR A 82 6.03 13.15 -24.14
CA THR A 82 6.22 11.69 -24.26
C THR A 82 4.97 10.98 -23.73
N PRO A 83 4.40 10.00 -24.48
CA PRO A 83 3.25 9.23 -24.00
C PRO A 83 3.54 8.48 -22.69
N ILE A 84 2.58 8.50 -21.76
CA ILE A 84 2.61 7.70 -20.53
C ILE A 84 1.71 6.50 -20.76
N HIS A 85 2.33 5.33 -20.94
CA HIS A 85 1.60 4.08 -21.10
C HIS A 85 1.11 3.56 -19.74
N GLY A 86 -0.03 2.86 -19.73
CA GLY A 86 -0.60 2.28 -18.50
C GLY A 86 -1.30 3.27 -17.57
N SER A 87 -1.45 4.54 -17.96
CA SER A 87 -2.25 5.49 -17.18
C SER A 87 -3.74 5.18 -17.30
N GLU A 88 -4.45 5.20 -16.18
CA GLU A 88 -5.91 5.03 -16.11
C GLU A 88 -6.66 6.15 -16.83
N LEU A 89 -6.01 7.27 -17.06
CA LEU A 89 -6.57 8.42 -17.79
C LEU A 89 -6.46 8.27 -19.32
N ASN A 90 -5.82 7.22 -19.79
CA ASN A 90 -5.74 6.93 -21.23
C ASN A 90 -7.06 6.33 -21.73
N GLU A 91 -7.58 6.88 -22.82
CA GLU A 91 -8.84 6.43 -23.42
C GLU A 91 -8.68 5.15 -24.25
N TYR A 92 -8.15 4.07 -23.62
CA TYR A 92 -7.96 2.78 -24.29
C TYR A 92 -9.27 2.15 -24.77
N GLY A 93 -10.40 2.36 -24.05
CA GLY A 93 -11.71 1.86 -24.45
C GLY A 93 -12.16 2.52 -25.76
N LEU A 94 -11.97 3.83 -25.90
CA LEU A 94 -12.30 4.55 -27.14
C LEU A 94 -11.37 4.15 -28.31
N LEU A 95 -10.07 3.94 -28.03
CA LEU A 95 -9.14 3.41 -29.03
C LEU A 95 -9.53 1.99 -29.48
N SER A 96 -9.93 1.14 -28.55
CA SER A 96 -10.38 -0.23 -28.87
C SER A 96 -11.64 -0.21 -29.74
N ALA A 97 -12.61 0.66 -29.43
CA ALA A 97 -13.80 0.87 -30.24
C ALA A 97 -13.43 1.37 -31.65
N TYR A 98 -12.50 2.31 -31.74
CA TYR A 98 -12.00 2.81 -33.02
C TYR A 98 -11.34 1.68 -33.86
N SER A 99 -10.52 0.85 -33.23
CA SER A 99 -9.85 -0.28 -33.89
C SER A 99 -10.87 -1.34 -34.35
N LEU A 100 -11.87 -1.64 -33.53
CA LEU A 100 -12.94 -2.59 -33.90
C LEU A 100 -13.71 -2.11 -35.12
N LEU A 101 -14.09 -0.82 -35.18
CA LEU A 101 -14.82 -0.25 -36.31
C LEU A 101 -13.99 -0.18 -37.61
N GLY A 102 -12.70 -0.45 -37.54
CA GLY A 102 -11.85 -0.66 -38.72
C GLY A 102 -12.03 -2.01 -39.39
N VAL A 103 -12.60 -2.98 -38.67
CA VAL A 103 -12.82 -4.37 -39.16
C VAL A 103 -14.28 -4.82 -39.00
N SER A 104 -15.14 -4.04 -38.35
CA SER A 104 -16.55 -4.34 -38.12
C SER A 104 -17.43 -3.24 -38.71
N ASN A 105 -18.63 -3.65 -39.16
CA ASN A 105 -19.58 -2.72 -39.81
C ASN A 105 -20.39 -1.90 -38.79
N SER A 106 -20.46 -2.26 -37.53
CA SER A 106 -21.21 -1.52 -36.52
C SER A 106 -20.88 -2.00 -35.10
N ALA A 107 -21.05 -1.09 -34.14
CA ALA A 107 -21.01 -1.37 -32.71
C ALA A 107 -21.99 -0.45 -31.98
N PHE A 108 -22.47 -0.85 -30.81
CA PHE A 108 -23.10 0.04 -29.85
C PHE A 108 -22.03 0.56 -28.90
N ILE A 109 -21.93 1.88 -28.75
CA ILE A 109 -20.98 2.53 -27.86
C ILE A 109 -21.75 3.23 -26.75
N VAL A 110 -21.36 2.99 -25.52
CA VAL A 110 -21.91 3.62 -24.31
C VAL A 110 -20.78 4.27 -23.56
N ARG A 111 -20.85 5.57 -23.30
CA ARG A 111 -19.94 6.22 -22.36
C ARG A 111 -20.47 5.99 -20.94
N ALA A 112 -19.62 5.46 -20.07
CA ALA A 112 -19.91 5.38 -18.65
C ALA A 112 -20.06 6.79 -18.06
N ASP A 113 -20.84 6.93 -16.99
CA ASP A 113 -20.98 8.21 -16.27
C ASP A 113 -19.74 8.46 -15.38
N VAL A 114 -18.58 8.53 -16.04
CA VAL A 114 -17.28 8.82 -15.43
C VAL A 114 -16.61 9.89 -16.28
N ASP A 115 -16.13 10.92 -15.62
CA ASP A 115 -15.27 11.94 -16.25
C ASP A 115 -13.81 11.61 -15.92
N LEU A 116 -13.01 11.29 -16.94
CA LEU A 116 -11.60 10.97 -16.74
C LEU A 116 -10.80 12.13 -16.16
N ASP A 117 -11.19 13.37 -16.44
CA ASP A 117 -10.51 14.55 -15.90
C ASP A 117 -10.72 14.68 -14.38
N GLU A 118 -11.82 14.12 -13.84
CA GLU A 118 -12.08 14.06 -12.41
C GLU A 118 -11.21 12.99 -11.69
N LEU A 119 -10.67 12.03 -12.42
CA LEU A 119 -9.79 11.00 -11.85
C LEU A 119 -8.35 11.50 -11.70
N GLU A 120 -7.98 12.67 -12.21
CA GLU A 120 -6.68 13.26 -11.97
C GLU A 120 -6.57 13.74 -10.52
N GLY A 121 -5.67 13.09 -9.77
CA GLY A 121 -5.44 13.41 -8.36
C GLY A 121 -4.80 14.80 -8.19
N SER A 122 -5.29 15.55 -7.21
CA SER A 122 -4.72 16.85 -6.82
C SER A 122 -4.61 16.96 -5.32
N SER A 123 -3.51 17.50 -4.80
CA SER A 123 -3.34 17.77 -3.38
C SER A 123 -4.14 19.00 -2.91
N THR A 124 -4.60 19.83 -3.85
CA THR A 124 -5.40 21.04 -3.59
C THR A 124 -6.82 20.82 -4.08
N ALA A 125 -7.79 21.14 -3.24
CA ALA A 125 -9.19 21.03 -3.62
C ALA A 125 -9.47 21.92 -4.84
N PRO A 126 -10.21 21.43 -5.85
CA PRO A 126 -10.67 22.26 -6.96
C PRO A 126 -11.44 23.49 -6.44
N GLY A 127 -11.16 24.65 -7.05
CA GLY A 127 -11.66 25.95 -6.58
C GLY A 127 -13.16 26.15 -6.77
N ALA A 128 -13.62 27.19 -6.14
CA ALA A 128 -14.96 27.74 -5.90
C ALA A 128 -16.13 27.18 -6.72
N ASN A 129 -17.11 26.59 -6.00
CA ASN A 129 -18.42 26.16 -6.49
C ASN A 129 -18.41 25.25 -7.73
N PRO A 130 -17.77 24.07 -7.67
CA PRO A 130 -17.90 23.10 -8.74
C PRO A 130 -19.35 22.64 -8.90
N ALA A 131 -19.65 22.00 -10.04
CA ALA A 131 -20.96 21.40 -10.24
C ALA A 131 -21.29 20.37 -9.17
N ASP A 132 -22.57 20.27 -8.78
CA ASP A 132 -23.02 19.28 -7.81
C ASP A 132 -22.67 17.85 -8.27
N GLY A 133 -22.14 17.05 -7.39
CA GLY A 133 -21.72 15.69 -7.69
C GLY A 133 -20.35 15.55 -8.38
N LYS A 134 -19.58 16.63 -8.57
CA LYS A 134 -18.21 16.55 -9.09
C LYS A 134 -17.29 15.80 -8.12
N TRP A 135 -16.41 14.95 -8.66
CA TRP A 135 -15.43 14.19 -7.88
C TRP A 135 -14.09 14.94 -7.73
N TRP A 136 -13.47 14.74 -6.63
CA TRP A 136 -12.09 15.16 -6.37
C TRP A 136 -11.32 14.01 -5.72
N ILE A 137 -10.21 13.61 -6.34
CA ILE A 137 -9.28 12.65 -5.79
C ILE A 137 -8.18 13.42 -5.07
N ASN A 138 -8.28 13.46 -3.75
CA ASN A 138 -7.32 14.16 -2.89
C ASN A 138 -6.04 13.31 -2.72
N SER A 139 -5.01 13.61 -3.49
CA SER A 139 -3.71 12.96 -3.40
C SER A 139 -2.85 13.46 -2.23
N GLY A 140 -3.25 14.55 -1.57
CA GLY A 140 -2.62 15.03 -0.33
C GLY A 140 -3.11 14.32 0.94
N SER A 141 -4.14 13.45 0.82
CA SER A 141 -4.65 12.68 1.96
C SER A 141 -3.76 11.46 2.21
N THR A 142 -3.24 11.34 3.43
CA THR A 142 -2.21 10.34 3.80
C THR A 142 -2.64 9.45 4.95
N THR A 143 -3.91 9.06 5.00
CA THR A 143 -4.40 8.15 6.03
C THR A 143 -4.16 6.71 5.60
N PHE A 144 -3.14 6.05 6.18
CA PHE A 144 -2.73 4.69 5.83
C PHE A 144 -3.12 3.64 6.86
N GLY A 145 -3.83 4.01 7.91
CA GLY A 145 -4.24 3.08 8.96
C GLY A 145 -3.10 2.44 9.74
N ILE A 146 -1.92 3.05 9.73
CA ILE A 146 -0.80 2.59 10.54
C ILE A 146 -1.10 2.86 12.00
N GLN A 147 -1.14 1.82 12.81
CA GLN A 147 -1.42 1.86 14.24
C GLN A 147 -0.23 1.24 14.97
N GLU A 148 0.32 1.95 15.94
CA GLU A 148 1.44 1.45 16.76
C GLU A 148 0.99 1.21 18.19
N TRP A 149 1.37 0.06 18.76
CA TRP A 149 1.09 -0.30 20.14
C TRP A 149 2.02 0.46 21.10
N ASN A 150 1.48 1.12 22.11
CA ASN A 150 2.26 2.00 23.00
C ASN A 150 2.82 1.31 24.27
N GLY A 151 2.61 0.01 24.40
CA GLY A 151 3.27 -0.80 25.43
C GLY A 151 2.63 -0.82 26.81
N ALA A 152 1.53 -0.08 27.04
CA ALA A 152 0.84 -0.18 28.34
C ALA A 152 -0.01 -1.45 28.41
N ALA A 153 -0.27 -1.95 29.60
CA ALA A 153 -1.09 -3.14 29.79
C ALA A 153 -2.52 -2.94 29.31
N VAL A 154 -3.10 -3.98 28.70
CA VAL A 154 -4.53 -3.98 28.36
C VAL A 154 -5.33 -3.91 29.64
N THR A 155 -6.07 -2.83 29.81
CA THR A 155 -7.00 -2.65 30.94
C THR A 155 -8.42 -2.50 30.44
N THR A 156 -9.41 -2.94 31.20
CA THR A 156 -10.84 -2.87 30.85
C THR A 156 -11.36 -1.44 30.75
N THR A 157 -10.63 -0.45 31.25
CA THR A 157 -11.02 0.96 31.27
C THR A 157 -9.96 1.85 30.61
N GLY A 158 -9.92 1.87 29.27
CA GLY A 158 -9.10 2.84 28.52
C GLY A 158 -7.62 2.55 28.53
N GLY A 159 -7.22 1.33 28.82
CA GLY A 159 -5.83 0.88 28.74
C GLY A 159 -5.28 0.92 27.34
N GLN A 160 -4.15 0.34 27.19
CA GLN A 160 -3.34 0.42 26.02
C GLN A 160 -4.05 0.07 24.74
N LYS A 161 -3.78 0.83 23.77
CA LYS A 161 -4.38 0.70 22.44
C LYS A 161 -3.35 1.02 21.38
N PHE A 162 -3.62 0.57 20.18
CA PHE A 162 -2.95 1.06 19.03
C PHE A 162 -3.20 2.56 18.86
N ALA A 163 -2.13 3.34 18.73
CA ALA A 163 -2.16 4.76 18.42
C ALA A 163 -1.95 4.96 16.91
N ALA A 164 -2.82 5.74 16.29
CA ALA A 164 -2.70 6.05 14.88
C ALA A 164 -1.42 6.86 14.59
N LYS A 165 -0.71 6.48 13.53
CA LYS A 165 0.47 7.17 13.02
C LYS A 165 0.19 7.73 11.63
N THR A 166 0.58 8.98 11.41
CA THR A 166 0.49 9.61 10.09
C THR A 166 1.85 9.49 9.41
N PRO A 167 1.98 8.67 8.35
CA PRO A 167 3.26 8.49 7.69
C PRO A 167 3.62 9.66 6.78
N ILE A 168 4.91 9.85 6.55
CA ILE A 168 5.44 10.66 5.46
C ILE A 168 5.24 9.86 4.17
N VAL A 169 4.56 10.46 3.18
CA VAL A 169 4.32 9.81 1.90
C VAL A 169 5.38 10.23 0.90
N LEU A 170 6.06 9.26 0.33
CA LEU A 170 7.16 9.44 -0.60
C LEU A 170 6.93 8.61 -1.86
N THR A 171 7.56 9.01 -2.95
CA THR A 171 7.64 8.22 -4.18
C THR A 171 9.09 7.86 -4.47
N ASP A 172 9.35 6.66 -4.94
CA ASP A 172 10.71 6.16 -5.20
C ASP A 172 11.47 6.97 -6.26
N GLY A 173 10.75 7.69 -7.12
CA GLY A 173 11.34 8.61 -8.11
C GLY A 173 11.82 9.96 -7.54
N ASP A 174 11.55 10.28 -6.27
CA ASP A 174 12.02 11.53 -5.65
C ASP A 174 13.46 11.39 -5.15
N ALA A 175 14.44 11.53 -6.04
CA ALA A 175 15.86 11.46 -5.72
C ALA A 175 16.33 12.46 -4.66
N SER A 176 15.56 13.49 -4.33
CA SER A 176 15.87 14.41 -3.23
C SER A 176 15.61 13.80 -1.86
N LYS A 177 14.67 12.86 -1.76
CA LYS A 177 14.20 12.25 -0.50
C LYS A 177 14.44 10.75 -0.40
N ILE A 178 14.67 10.07 -1.53
CA ILE A 178 14.86 8.62 -1.61
C ILE A 178 16.29 8.31 -2.04
N ASP A 179 16.84 7.26 -1.47
CA ASP A 179 18.09 6.63 -1.88
C ASP A 179 17.92 5.11 -1.86
N ASN A 180 18.15 4.45 -3.01
CA ASN A 180 18.01 3.00 -3.17
C ASN A 180 16.65 2.43 -2.67
N GLY A 181 15.55 3.17 -2.90
CA GLY A 181 14.21 2.77 -2.48
C GLY A 181 13.87 3.02 -1.02
N ALA A 182 14.81 3.49 -0.20
CA ALA A 182 14.60 3.87 1.19
C ALA A 182 14.57 5.38 1.37
N PRO A 183 13.84 5.94 2.36
CA PRO A 183 13.92 7.35 2.67
C PRO A 183 15.33 7.74 3.14
N LYS A 184 15.83 8.91 2.71
CA LYS A 184 17.10 9.45 3.19
C LYS A 184 17.01 9.80 4.68
N THR A 185 18.15 9.74 5.38
CA THR A 185 18.25 10.09 6.80
C THR A 185 17.87 11.54 7.11
N SER A 186 17.91 12.43 6.13
CA SER A 186 17.45 13.82 6.25
C SER A 186 15.93 13.99 6.27
N VAL A 187 15.17 12.96 5.89
CA VAL A 187 13.70 12.97 5.88
C VAL A 187 13.16 12.56 7.24
N GLY A 188 12.19 13.31 7.76
CA GLY A 188 11.48 13.01 8.99
C GLY A 188 12.32 13.06 10.28
N SER A 189 11.70 12.70 11.39
CA SER A 189 12.26 12.63 12.73
C SER A 189 12.27 11.19 13.26
N ILE A 190 13.11 10.88 14.25
CA ILE A 190 13.13 9.58 14.92
C ILE A 190 11.72 9.27 15.46
N GLY A 191 11.24 8.06 15.20
CA GLY A 191 9.89 7.60 15.56
C GLY A 191 8.83 7.84 14.48
N ASP A 192 9.19 8.54 13.38
CA ASP A 192 8.29 8.71 12.24
C ASP A 192 8.18 7.43 11.42
N TYR A 193 7.01 7.28 10.80
CA TYR A 193 6.76 6.30 9.75
C TYR A 193 6.80 6.97 8.38
N ALA A 194 7.24 6.25 7.36
CA ALA A 194 7.13 6.65 5.98
C ALA A 194 6.55 5.52 5.13
N VAL A 195 5.81 5.90 4.09
CA VAL A 195 5.35 4.97 3.05
C VAL A 195 5.95 5.42 1.74
N VAL A 196 6.75 4.58 1.13
CA VAL A 196 7.35 4.80 -0.18
C VAL A 196 6.55 4.03 -1.21
N PHE A 197 5.99 4.74 -2.17
CA PHE A 197 5.29 4.16 -3.30
C PHE A 197 6.24 3.99 -4.47
N GLU A 198 6.15 2.84 -5.12
CA GLU A 198 6.79 2.61 -6.40
C GLU A 198 6.14 3.47 -7.47
N THR A 199 6.95 4.21 -8.21
CA THR A 199 6.53 4.86 -9.45
C THR A 199 6.82 3.92 -10.62
N VAL A 200 6.03 4.06 -11.68
CA VAL A 200 6.34 3.42 -12.95
C VAL A 200 7.73 3.89 -13.37
N ASP A 201 8.61 2.96 -13.69
CA ASP A 201 9.97 3.29 -14.14
C ASP A 201 9.94 4.17 -15.39
N GLY A 202 11.08 4.75 -15.75
CA GLY A 202 11.18 5.62 -16.94
C GLY A 202 10.81 4.92 -18.27
N SER A 203 10.60 3.61 -18.27
CA SER A 203 10.09 2.81 -19.39
C SER A 203 8.56 2.67 -19.38
N GLY A 204 7.89 3.11 -18.32
CA GLY A 204 6.46 2.98 -18.14
C GLY A 204 6.02 1.59 -17.67
N SER A 205 6.95 0.76 -17.20
CA SER A 205 6.66 -0.59 -16.74
C SER A 205 6.78 -0.70 -15.22
N PHE A 206 5.80 -1.35 -14.58
CA PHE A 206 5.94 -1.79 -13.19
C PHE A 206 6.88 -3.00 -13.15
N SER A 207 7.84 -2.97 -12.24
CA SER A 207 8.63 -4.15 -11.97
C SER A 207 7.79 -5.15 -11.18
N ALA A 208 7.58 -6.34 -11.72
CA ALA A 208 6.85 -7.42 -11.04
C ALA A 208 7.54 -7.92 -9.76
N SER A 209 8.80 -7.53 -9.53
CA SER A 209 9.60 -7.90 -8.37
C SER A 209 9.59 -6.84 -7.26
N LYS A 210 9.00 -5.66 -7.49
CA LYS A 210 8.92 -4.60 -6.49
C LYS A 210 7.57 -4.59 -5.79
N GLU A 211 7.59 -4.23 -4.52
CA GLU A 211 6.38 -4.00 -3.73
C GLU A 211 5.80 -2.63 -4.11
N ASN A 212 4.50 -2.57 -4.38
CA ASN A 212 3.81 -1.32 -4.76
C ASN A 212 3.85 -0.23 -3.67
N ALA A 213 4.04 -0.63 -2.41
CA ALA A 213 4.21 0.27 -1.27
C ALA A 213 5.06 -0.42 -0.20
N THR A 214 6.03 0.31 0.35
CA THR A 214 6.89 -0.18 1.43
C THR A 214 6.77 0.76 2.63
N MET A 215 6.55 0.19 3.82
CA MET A 215 6.53 0.93 5.07
C MET A 215 7.92 0.97 5.71
N TRP A 216 8.29 2.15 6.19
CA TRP A 216 9.56 2.43 6.84
C TRP A 216 9.33 3.08 8.20
N TYR A 217 10.22 2.80 9.14
CA TYR A 217 10.26 3.39 10.47
C TYR A 217 11.62 4.04 10.69
N LYS A 218 11.67 5.26 11.23
CA LYS A 218 12.91 5.96 11.52
C LYS A 218 13.41 5.63 12.92
N SER A 219 14.43 4.80 12.97
CA SER A 219 14.95 4.19 14.19
C SER A 219 15.66 5.16 15.11
N SER A 220 15.50 4.98 16.43
CA SER A 220 16.36 5.59 17.45
C SER A 220 17.74 4.92 17.56
N GLY A 221 17.93 3.82 16.83
CA GLY A 221 19.11 2.99 16.92
C GLY A 221 19.15 2.13 18.19
N ASN A 222 19.88 1.02 18.14
CA ASN A 222 20.11 0.15 19.29
C ASN A 222 21.54 0.24 19.84
N GLY A 223 22.36 1.12 19.25
CA GLY A 223 23.76 1.33 19.67
C GLY A 223 24.75 0.31 19.12
N SER A 224 24.32 -0.64 18.31
CA SER A 224 25.17 -1.65 17.69
C SER A 224 24.78 -1.87 16.23
N THR A 225 23.83 -2.75 15.95
CA THR A 225 23.45 -3.20 14.60
C THR A 225 22.59 -2.19 13.84
N VAL A 226 21.80 -1.38 14.54
CA VAL A 226 20.92 -0.35 13.93
C VAL A 226 21.40 1.04 14.28
N THR A 227 21.71 1.83 13.26
CA THR A 227 22.19 3.20 13.42
C THR A 227 21.05 4.15 13.78
N GLN A 228 21.31 5.10 14.67
CA GLN A 228 20.35 6.15 15.01
C GLN A 228 20.01 7.01 13.77
N GLY A 229 18.71 7.22 13.53
CA GLY A 229 18.19 7.98 12.40
C GLY A 229 18.15 7.20 11.08
N ALA A 230 18.54 5.93 11.08
CA ALA A 230 18.35 5.07 9.92
C ALA A 230 16.85 4.78 9.71
N TRP A 231 16.44 4.70 8.45
CA TRP A 231 15.14 4.18 8.08
C TRP A 231 15.25 2.66 7.93
N VAL A 232 14.42 1.95 8.67
CA VAL A 232 14.34 0.47 8.65
C VAL A 232 12.99 0.03 8.11
N LYS A 233 12.98 -1.00 7.27
CA LYS A 233 11.73 -1.52 6.70
C LYS A 233 10.88 -2.16 7.81
N VAL A 234 9.64 -1.74 7.96
CA VAL A 234 8.72 -2.30 8.96
C VAL A 234 8.52 -3.80 8.71
N GLY A 235 8.65 -4.61 9.75
CA GLY A 235 8.60 -6.06 9.68
C GLY A 235 9.94 -6.74 9.38
N SER A 236 11.04 -5.99 9.17
CA SER A 236 12.38 -6.56 9.03
C SER A 236 13.06 -6.80 10.40
N ASN A 237 14.16 -7.56 10.38
CA ASN A 237 15.00 -7.77 11.58
C ASN A 237 15.51 -6.44 12.16
N ASP A 238 15.96 -5.52 11.30
CA ASP A 238 16.42 -4.19 11.71
C ASP A 238 15.30 -3.37 12.38
N TRP A 239 14.07 -3.51 11.89
CA TRP A 239 12.92 -2.87 12.53
C TRP A 239 12.65 -3.49 13.91
N SER A 240 12.67 -4.80 14.04
CA SER A 240 12.55 -5.48 15.33
C SER A 240 13.66 -4.99 16.30
N ALA A 241 14.91 -4.98 15.84
CA ALA A 241 16.07 -4.50 16.58
C ALA A 241 16.06 -2.99 16.89
N SER A 242 15.15 -2.24 16.29
CA SER A 242 14.97 -0.79 16.56
C SER A 242 14.14 -0.51 17.80
N HIS A 243 13.39 -1.50 18.28
CA HIS A 243 12.50 -1.36 19.43
C HIS A 243 13.05 -2.19 20.62
N PRO A 244 13.13 -1.62 21.81
CA PRO A 244 13.54 -2.40 22.96
C PRO A 244 12.49 -3.49 23.24
N THR A 245 12.93 -4.75 23.25
CA THR A 245 12.10 -5.89 23.66
C THR A 245 11.87 -5.84 25.16
N ILE A 246 12.90 -5.40 25.91
CA ILE A 246 12.81 -5.20 27.36
C ILE A 246 13.25 -3.77 27.67
N VAL A 247 12.40 -3.07 28.43
CA VAL A 247 12.69 -1.77 29.05
C VAL A 247 12.72 -1.98 30.54
N GLY A 248 13.91 -1.99 31.14
CA GLY A 248 14.09 -2.14 32.58
C GLY A 248 13.73 -0.87 33.35
N ASP A 249 13.45 -1.05 34.63
CA ASP A 249 13.44 0.01 35.63
C ASP A 249 14.86 0.35 36.08
N THR A 250 14.99 1.22 37.09
CA THR A 250 16.30 1.64 37.62
C THR A 250 17.08 0.43 38.13
N PHE A 251 18.30 0.26 37.61
CA PHE A 251 19.21 -0.79 38.04
C PHE A 251 19.83 -0.43 39.38
N THR A 252 19.74 -1.36 40.34
CA THR A 252 20.30 -1.20 41.69
C THR A 252 21.05 -2.46 42.13
N ALA A 253 21.16 -3.50 41.29
CA ALA A 253 21.79 -4.74 41.59
C ALA A 253 23.30 -4.58 41.84
N SER A 254 23.81 -5.26 42.87
CA SER A 254 25.24 -5.27 43.21
C SER A 254 25.92 -6.61 42.94
N SER A 255 25.19 -7.71 43.01
CA SER A 255 25.70 -9.06 42.75
C SER A 255 24.57 -10.06 42.52
N GLY A 256 24.87 -11.15 41.85
CA GLY A 256 23.95 -12.26 41.61
C GLY A 256 24.01 -12.79 40.20
N ASN A 257 23.38 -13.94 39.96
CA ASN A 257 23.37 -14.63 38.69
C ASN A 257 21.94 -14.66 38.12
N PHE A 258 21.83 -14.56 36.80
CA PHE A 258 20.60 -14.76 36.03
C PHE A 258 20.94 -15.27 34.62
N THR A 259 19.95 -15.71 33.87
CA THR A 259 20.15 -16.13 32.49
C THR A 259 19.37 -15.30 31.52
N ILE A 260 19.94 -15.11 30.33
CA ILE A 260 19.28 -14.61 29.12
C ILE A 260 19.35 -15.73 28.10
N ASN A 261 18.21 -16.26 27.65
CA ASN A 261 18.13 -17.39 26.72
C ASN A 261 19.07 -18.55 27.11
N GLY A 262 19.08 -18.89 28.38
CA GLY A 262 19.93 -19.99 28.95
C GLY A 262 21.40 -19.64 29.11
N THR A 263 21.89 -18.51 28.67
CA THR A 263 23.25 -18.02 28.90
C THR A 263 23.34 -17.34 30.26
N ASN A 264 24.24 -17.81 31.12
CA ASN A 264 24.39 -17.29 32.49
C ASN A 264 25.22 -16.02 32.55
N PHE A 265 24.70 -15.00 33.22
CA PHE A 265 25.36 -13.74 33.52
C PHE A 265 25.52 -13.53 35.03
N THR A 266 26.67 -12.98 35.41
CA THR A 266 26.96 -12.60 36.79
C THR A 266 27.06 -11.09 36.89
N VAL A 267 26.23 -10.49 37.72
CA VAL A 267 26.36 -9.08 38.08
C VAL A 267 27.44 -8.96 39.15
N SER A 268 28.46 -8.16 38.89
CA SER A 268 29.59 -7.93 39.83
C SER A 268 30.13 -6.49 39.76
N GLY A 269 29.35 -5.55 39.24
CA GLY A 269 29.78 -4.17 39.05
C GLY A 269 28.64 -3.27 38.65
N THR A 270 28.94 -2.34 37.77
CA THR A 270 27.97 -1.36 37.25
C THR A 270 27.06 -1.94 36.16
N LEU A 271 25.99 -1.23 35.82
CA LEU A 271 25.16 -1.60 34.66
C LEU A 271 25.97 -1.60 33.34
N ASP A 272 26.97 -0.72 33.23
CA ASP A 272 27.80 -0.70 32.00
C ASP A 272 28.71 -1.93 31.90
N ASP A 273 29.19 -2.47 33.06
CA ASP A 273 29.93 -3.73 33.10
C ASP A 273 29.03 -4.90 32.67
N LEU A 274 27.79 -4.91 33.15
CA LEU A 274 26.78 -5.90 32.75
C LEU A 274 26.46 -5.83 31.26
N VAL A 275 26.20 -4.63 30.74
CA VAL A 275 25.94 -4.40 29.30
C VAL A 275 27.10 -4.88 28.44
N THR A 276 28.34 -4.59 28.88
CA THR A 276 29.56 -5.07 28.19
C THR A 276 29.64 -6.57 28.20
N SER A 277 29.33 -7.19 29.34
CA SER A 277 29.32 -8.65 29.51
C SER A 277 28.28 -9.32 28.61
N ILE A 278 27.04 -8.77 28.56
CA ILE A 278 25.97 -9.28 27.70
C ILE A 278 26.37 -9.19 26.23
N ASN A 279 26.78 -8.01 25.77
CA ASN A 279 27.16 -7.81 24.37
C ASN A 279 28.42 -8.60 23.96
N GLY A 280 29.29 -8.92 24.90
CA GLY A 280 30.45 -9.76 24.66
C GLY A 280 30.19 -11.27 24.63
N ALA A 281 29.17 -11.72 25.36
CA ALA A 281 28.82 -13.14 25.47
C ALA A 281 27.73 -13.56 24.48
N ILE A 282 26.77 -12.67 24.21
CA ILE A 282 25.72 -12.87 23.21
C ILE A 282 26.22 -12.20 21.94
N THR A 283 26.91 -12.94 21.12
CA THR A 283 27.45 -12.45 19.85
C THR A 283 26.31 -12.09 18.86
N GLU A 284 26.66 -11.39 17.77
CA GLU A 284 25.76 -11.06 16.66
C GLU A 284 24.93 -12.25 16.13
N THR A 285 25.42 -13.49 16.36
CA THR A 285 24.72 -14.73 15.99
C THR A 285 23.52 -15.06 16.89
N GLN A 286 23.37 -14.41 18.02
CA GLN A 286 22.23 -14.61 18.93
C GLN A 286 21.24 -13.45 18.93
N GLY A 287 21.49 -12.39 18.14
CA GLY A 287 20.53 -11.33 17.85
C GLY A 287 20.03 -10.50 19.03
N ILE A 288 20.77 -10.47 20.17
CA ILE A 288 20.45 -9.63 21.33
C ILE A 288 21.49 -8.53 21.48
N VAL A 289 21.00 -7.30 21.66
CA VAL A 289 21.83 -6.14 22.01
C VAL A 289 21.36 -5.56 23.33
N ALA A 290 22.31 -5.34 24.26
CA ALA A 290 22.07 -4.69 25.55
C ALA A 290 22.52 -3.22 25.50
N ARG A 291 21.79 -2.34 26.19
CA ARG A 291 22.18 -0.91 26.39
C ARG A 291 21.86 -0.45 27.79
N ASN A 292 22.71 0.44 28.29
CA ASN A 292 22.38 1.30 29.44
C ASN A 292 21.71 2.58 28.91
N VAL A 293 20.45 2.79 29.24
CA VAL A 293 19.71 4.00 28.90
C VAL A 293 19.28 4.69 30.19
N SER A 294 20.03 5.72 30.60
CA SER A 294 19.76 6.49 31.82
C SER A 294 19.66 5.61 33.09
N GLY A 295 20.59 4.65 33.27
CA GLY A 295 20.63 3.76 34.43
C GLY A 295 19.62 2.60 34.39
N ARG A 296 19.07 2.30 33.22
CA ARG A 296 18.13 1.21 32.99
C ARG A 296 18.69 0.24 31.96
N LEU A 297 18.48 -1.07 32.18
CA LEU A 297 18.86 -2.09 31.22
C LEU A 297 17.81 -2.19 30.12
N TYR A 298 18.22 -1.92 28.89
CA TYR A 298 17.41 -2.13 27.70
C TYR A 298 17.98 -3.32 26.92
N LEU A 299 17.12 -4.24 26.51
CA LEU A 299 17.47 -5.37 25.64
C LEU A 299 16.67 -5.28 24.35
N TYR A 300 17.36 -5.48 23.24
CA TYR A 300 16.80 -5.48 21.90
C TYR A 300 16.97 -6.85 21.27
N SER A 301 15.97 -7.32 20.53
CA SER A 301 16.03 -8.57 19.75
C SER A 301 15.86 -8.23 18.27
N ASP A 302 16.70 -8.79 17.40
CA ASP A 302 16.64 -8.59 15.95
C ASP A 302 15.81 -9.64 15.21
N GLY A 303 15.15 -10.51 15.92
CA GLY A 303 14.34 -11.56 15.31
C GLY A 303 15.10 -12.75 14.76
N SER A 304 16.40 -12.77 14.86
CA SER A 304 17.22 -13.92 14.43
C SER A 304 17.40 -14.98 15.53
N LEU A 305 16.82 -14.72 16.72
CA LEU A 305 16.94 -15.62 17.87
C LEU A 305 16.19 -16.93 17.64
N ASP A 306 16.93 -18.01 17.65
CA ASP A 306 16.43 -19.32 18.04
C ASP A 306 16.36 -19.36 19.58
N ASP A 307 15.16 -19.39 20.14
CA ASP A 307 14.95 -19.45 21.58
C ASP A 307 15.38 -20.81 22.19
N GLY A 308 15.94 -21.70 21.36
CA GLY A 308 16.40 -23.05 21.78
C GLY A 308 15.27 -24.00 22.13
N ILE A 309 14.00 -23.61 21.96
CA ILE A 309 12.83 -24.43 22.33
C ILE A 309 12.26 -25.17 21.09
N GLY A 310 12.88 -24.99 19.91
CA GLY A 310 12.54 -25.74 18.70
C GLY A 310 11.24 -25.32 18.01
N ASP A 311 10.68 -24.19 18.40
CA ASP A 311 9.51 -23.59 17.77
C ASP A 311 9.91 -22.34 16.98
N SER A 312 10.04 -22.48 15.67
CA SER A 312 10.39 -21.39 14.74
C SER A 312 9.42 -20.19 14.78
N SER A 313 8.28 -20.30 15.46
CA SER A 313 7.31 -19.22 15.63
C SER A 313 7.67 -18.22 16.74
N LYS A 314 8.73 -18.53 17.55
CA LYS A 314 9.15 -17.73 18.71
C LYS A 314 10.55 -17.10 18.56
N SER A 315 11.02 -16.95 17.34
CA SER A 315 12.39 -16.50 17.03
C SER A 315 12.78 -15.11 17.59
N ASN A 316 11.85 -14.34 18.20
CA ASN A 316 12.09 -13.02 18.78
C ASN A 316 12.02 -12.98 20.31
N ALA A 317 11.99 -14.13 20.98
CA ALA A 317 11.83 -14.17 22.42
C ALA A 317 13.14 -13.93 23.16
N ILE A 318 13.11 -13.08 24.19
CA ILE A 318 14.14 -12.96 25.21
C ILE A 318 13.59 -13.59 26.48
N VAL A 319 14.17 -14.72 26.88
CA VAL A 319 13.80 -15.44 28.11
C VAL A 319 14.74 -15.03 29.24
N ILE A 320 14.19 -14.44 30.30
CA ILE A 320 14.89 -14.08 31.50
C ILE A 320 14.53 -15.11 32.59
N ASP A 321 15.54 -15.79 33.13
CA ASP A 321 15.36 -16.83 34.15
C ASP A 321 16.46 -16.76 35.21
N ASP A 322 16.31 -17.60 36.24
CA ASP A 322 17.29 -17.75 37.32
C ASP A 322 18.67 -18.17 36.79
N GLY A 323 19.72 -17.79 37.48
CA GLY A 323 21.07 -18.21 37.16
C GLY A 323 21.27 -19.72 37.33
N LEU A 324 22.15 -20.31 36.52
CA LEU A 324 22.40 -21.74 36.49
C LEU A 324 23.07 -22.25 37.79
N SER A 325 23.77 -21.37 38.51
CA SER A 325 24.46 -21.72 39.77
C SER A 325 24.82 -20.47 40.58
N GLY A 326 25.08 -20.62 41.86
CA GLY A 326 25.49 -19.55 42.76
C GLY A 326 24.35 -18.68 43.30
N PRO A 327 24.67 -17.53 43.90
CA PRO A 327 23.66 -16.60 44.40
C PRO A 327 22.80 -16.06 43.26
N GLN A 328 21.50 -16.12 43.43
CA GLN A 328 20.56 -15.58 42.43
C GLN A 328 20.43 -14.05 42.54
N ILE A 329 20.20 -13.41 41.42
CA ILE A 329 19.89 -11.97 41.39
C ILE A 329 18.50 -11.72 41.97
N THR A 330 18.31 -10.57 42.60
CA THR A 330 16.98 -10.03 42.87
C THR A 330 16.50 -9.30 41.65
N PHE A 331 15.53 -9.83 40.89
CA PHE A 331 15.09 -9.27 39.60
C PHE A 331 14.59 -7.82 39.71
N SER A 332 14.00 -7.42 40.86
CA SER A 332 13.62 -6.02 41.08
C SER A 332 14.84 -5.09 41.15
N GLU A 333 16.02 -5.57 41.61
CA GLU A 333 17.27 -4.79 41.60
C GLU A 333 17.91 -4.73 40.22
N LEU A 334 17.68 -5.76 39.38
CA LEU A 334 18.03 -5.74 37.95
C LEU A 334 17.13 -4.80 37.14
N GLY A 335 15.97 -4.44 37.68
CA GLY A 335 14.97 -3.60 37.03
C GLY A 335 14.14 -4.31 35.99
N ILE A 336 14.22 -5.63 35.90
CA ILE A 336 13.40 -6.46 34.96
C ILE A 336 12.78 -7.61 35.75
N THR A 337 11.83 -8.32 35.16
CA THR A 337 11.19 -9.47 35.78
C THR A 337 11.58 -10.77 35.08
N LYS A 338 11.51 -11.86 35.79
CA LYS A 338 11.64 -13.21 35.23
C LYS A 338 10.41 -13.49 34.35
N ALA A 339 10.60 -13.55 33.07
CA ALA A 339 9.55 -13.76 32.08
C ALA A 339 10.14 -14.02 30.69
N THR A 340 9.27 -14.41 29.76
CA THR A 340 9.56 -14.39 28.32
C THR A 340 9.02 -13.09 27.72
N TYR A 341 9.88 -12.37 27.04
CA TYR A 341 9.58 -11.11 26.35
C TYR A 341 9.68 -11.30 24.85
N TYR A 342 8.90 -10.56 24.11
CA TYR A 342 8.85 -10.66 22.65
C TYR A 342 9.10 -9.31 21.99
N GLY A 343 9.78 -9.34 20.85
CA GLY A 343 9.94 -8.16 19.99
C GLY A 343 8.63 -7.75 19.30
N PRO A 344 8.61 -6.56 18.66
CA PRO A 344 7.42 -6.06 17.99
C PRO A 344 7.00 -6.96 16.82
N GLU A 345 5.71 -7.00 16.56
CA GLU A 345 5.09 -7.78 15.48
C GLU A 345 4.40 -6.86 14.47
N LEU A 346 4.51 -7.20 13.19
CA LEU A 346 3.73 -6.57 12.13
C LEU A 346 2.48 -7.41 11.84
N HIS A 347 1.32 -6.78 11.89
CA HIS A 347 0.04 -7.40 11.58
C HIS A 347 -0.67 -6.63 10.47
N ILE A 348 -0.94 -7.30 9.35
CA ILE A 348 -1.52 -6.70 8.14
C ILE A 348 -2.78 -7.49 7.76
N ASP A 349 -3.75 -7.59 8.65
CA ASP A 349 -5.01 -8.27 8.32
C ASP A 349 -6.20 -7.34 8.53
N ALA A 350 -7.27 -7.61 7.78
CA ALA A 350 -8.54 -6.95 7.99
C ALA A 350 -9.16 -7.44 9.30
N HIS A 351 -9.10 -6.63 10.33
CA HIS A 351 -9.75 -6.90 11.60
C HIS A 351 -10.86 -5.91 11.88
N THR A 352 -12.01 -6.42 12.29
CA THR A 352 -13.07 -5.61 12.90
C THR A 352 -12.73 -5.28 14.34
N ASN A 353 -11.99 -6.14 15.02
CA ASN A 353 -11.55 -5.97 16.41
C ASN A 353 -10.06 -5.64 16.46
N VAL A 354 -9.66 -4.84 17.44
CA VAL A 354 -8.25 -4.54 17.71
C VAL A 354 -7.50 -5.83 18.03
N PRO A 355 -6.39 -6.16 17.35
CA PRO A 355 -5.59 -7.35 17.62
C PRO A 355 -4.67 -7.11 18.83
N GLU A 356 -5.23 -7.12 20.04
CA GLU A 356 -4.56 -6.73 21.28
C GLU A 356 -3.51 -7.78 21.74
N PHE A 357 -3.69 -9.02 21.32
CA PHE A 357 -2.83 -10.13 21.71
C PHE A 357 -1.96 -10.61 20.56
N LYS A 358 -0.86 -11.27 20.90
CA LYS A 358 -0.04 -11.99 19.94
C LYS A 358 -0.86 -13.05 19.18
N THR A 359 -0.47 -13.34 17.97
CA THR A 359 -1.12 -14.38 17.16
C THR A 359 -1.02 -15.75 17.86
N GLY A 360 -2.17 -16.34 18.15
CA GLY A 360 -2.25 -17.68 18.80
C GLY A 360 -1.97 -17.71 20.30
N ASP A 361 -1.89 -16.55 20.96
CA ASP A 361 -1.60 -16.40 22.38
C ASP A 361 -2.54 -15.40 23.06
N THR A 362 -2.56 -15.37 24.37
CA THR A 362 -3.25 -14.39 25.22
C THR A 362 -2.31 -13.31 25.78
N THR A 363 -1.03 -13.35 25.38
CA THR A 363 -0.03 -12.35 25.76
C THR A 363 -0.28 -11.05 25.02
N PRO A 364 -0.32 -9.90 25.73
CA PRO A 364 -0.43 -8.59 25.06
C PRO A 364 0.68 -8.37 24.05
N ARG A 365 0.36 -7.61 23.00
CA ARG A 365 1.37 -7.32 21.97
C ARG A 365 2.55 -6.54 22.54
N PRO A 366 3.77 -6.85 22.07
CA PRO A 366 4.97 -6.11 22.46
C PRO A 366 4.92 -4.65 22.01
N THR A 367 5.61 -3.79 22.77
CA THR A 367 5.78 -2.37 22.44
C THR A 367 6.39 -2.20 21.05
N GLY A 368 5.88 -1.24 20.27
CA GLY A 368 6.31 -0.99 18.91
C GLY A 368 5.66 -1.88 17.87
N SER A 369 4.82 -2.86 18.26
CA SER A 369 4.05 -3.65 17.30
C SER A 369 3.18 -2.75 16.43
N VAL A 370 3.11 -3.05 15.14
CA VAL A 370 2.37 -2.28 14.14
C VAL A 370 1.19 -3.09 13.63
N TRP A 371 0.04 -2.44 13.60
CA TRP A 371 -1.16 -2.95 12.95
C TRP A 371 -1.55 -2.05 11.79
N VAL A 372 -1.66 -2.61 10.59
CA VAL A 372 -2.24 -1.92 9.44
C VAL A 372 -3.72 -2.23 9.39
N LYS A 373 -4.54 -1.28 9.85
CA LYS A 373 -5.99 -1.42 9.90
C LYS A 373 -6.59 -1.24 8.51
N THR A 374 -6.77 -2.33 7.78
CA THR A 374 -7.28 -2.32 6.41
C THR A 374 -8.80 -2.13 6.31
N THR A 375 -9.52 -2.24 7.43
CA THR A 375 -10.97 -2.03 7.49
C THR A 375 -11.40 -0.56 7.58
N GLU A 376 -10.47 0.36 7.81
CA GLU A 376 -10.79 1.79 7.73
C GLU A 376 -10.87 2.25 6.29
N PRO A 377 -11.91 3.02 5.93
CA PRO A 377 -12.05 3.55 4.59
C PRO A 377 -10.83 4.37 4.17
N ASN A 378 -10.37 4.13 2.95
CA ASN A 378 -9.19 4.75 2.32
C ASN A 378 -7.85 4.48 3.05
N ASN A 379 -7.81 3.60 4.04
CA ASN A 379 -6.55 3.17 4.64
C ASN A 379 -5.72 2.38 3.65
N GLY A 380 -4.43 2.70 3.56
CA GLY A 380 -3.55 2.15 2.55
C GLY A 380 -3.76 2.74 1.15
N ALA A 381 -4.78 3.56 0.96
CA ALA A 381 -4.97 4.27 -0.29
C ALA A 381 -4.08 5.53 -0.33
N ARG A 382 -3.45 5.73 -1.48
CA ARG A 382 -2.60 6.90 -1.77
C ARG A 382 -3.38 8.20 -1.91
N TRP A 383 -4.70 8.10 -2.00
CA TRP A 383 -5.61 9.21 -2.26
C TRP A 383 -6.95 8.99 -1.55
N ARG A 384 -7.73 10.04 -1.43
CA ARG A 384 -9.09 10.02 -0.90
C ARG A 384 -10.05 10.63 -1.92
N ALA A 385 -11.11 9.90 -2.26
CA ALA A 385 -12.19 10.42 -3.10
C ALA A 385 -13.11 11.33 -2.27
N SER A 386 -13.45 12.47 -2.85
CA SER A 386 -14.47 13.37 -2.29
C SER A 386 -15.42 13.81 -3.39
N LYS A 387 -16.70 13.98 -3.05
CA LYS A 387 -17.74 14.42 -3.93
C LYS A 387 -18.27 15.78 -3.50
N TRP A 388 -18.40 16.72 -4.40
CA TRP A 388 -18.95 18.02 -4.07
C TRP A 388 -20.45 17.92 -3.78
N SER A 389 -20.88 18.55 -2.71
CA SER A 389 -22.30 18.72 -2.35
C SER A 389 -22.67 20.20 -2.43
N ALA A 390 -23.50 20.56 -3.37
CA ALA A 390 -24.04 21.92 -3.48
C ALA A 390 -24.97 22.28 -2.31
N ALA A 391 -25.59 21.28 -1.68
CA ALA A 391 -26.45 21.49 -0.50
C ALA A 391 -25.66 21.93 0.74
N THR A 392 -24.43 21.43 0.91
CA THR A 392 -23.55 21.76 2.05
C THR A 392 -22.42 22.71 1.66
N LEU A 393 -22.28 23.05 0.38
CA LEU A 393 -21.18 23.85 -0.18
C LEU A 393 -19.80 23.32 0.25
N SER A 394 -19.63 21.99 0.26
CA SER A 394 -18.40 21.34 0.73
C SER A 394 -18.09 20.06 -0.01
N TRP A 395 -16.80 19.67 0.03
CA TRP A 395 -16.33 18.38 -0.40
C TRP A 395 -16.64 17.33 0.68
N VAL A 396 -17.53 16.40 0.38
CA VAL A 396 -17.89 15.28 1.25
C VAL A 396 -16.99 14.09 0.91
N ALA A 397 -16.25 13.60 1.91
CA ALA A 397 -15.38 12.44 1.72
C ALA A 397 -16.21 11.20 1.40
N TYR A 398 -15.78 10.44 0.40
CA TYR A 398 -16.39 9.17 0.00
C TYR A 398 -15.53 8.03 0.51
N THR A 399 -16.14 7.11 1.22
CA THR A 399 -15.44 5.97 1.79
C THR A 399 -15.40 4.82 0.79
N ALA A 400 -14.19 4.41 0.41
CA ALA A 400 -13.99 3.22 -0.41
C ALA A 400 -13.70 2.01 0.49
N PRO A 401 -14.33 0.86 0.28
CA PRO A 401 -13.97 -0.35 1.00
C PRO A 401 -12.56 -0.78 0.58
N LEU A 402 -11.81 -1.33 1.54
CA LEU A 402 -10.51 -1.94 1.29
C LEU A 402 -10.60 -3.45 1.52
N TYR A 403 -9.91 -4.18 0.68
CA TYR A 403 -9.85 -5.62 0.73
C TYR A 403 -8.42 -6.09 0.91
N ALA A 404 -8.23 -7.16 1.69
CA ALA A 404 -6.92 -7.71 2.01
C ALA A 404 -6.18 -8.27 0.77
N ASN A 405 -6.93 -8.65 -0.26
CA ASN A 405 -6.40 -9.20 -1.50
C ASN A 405 -7.40 -9.08 -2.65
N ASN A 406 -6.93 -9.33 -3.87
CA ASN A 406 -7.75 -9.24 -5.08
C ASN A 406 -8.94 -10.21 -5.08
N SER A 407 -8.79 -11.42 -4.53
CA SER A 407 -9.88 -12.40 -4.49
C SER A 407 -11.04 -11.91 -3.63
N SER A 408 -10.74 -11.29 -2.48
CA SER A 408 -11.77 -10.69 -1.61
C SER A 408 -12.46 -9.50 -2.28
N ALA A 409 -11.71 -8.69 -3.03
CA ALA A 409 -12.27 -7.56 -3.78
C ALA A 409 -13.20 -8.04 -4.91
N ILE A 410 -12.77 -9.04 -5.68
CA ILE A 410 -13.57 -9.64 -6.76
C ILE A 410 -14.87 -10.25 -6.20
N TYR A 411 -14.76 -11.04 -5.11
CA TYR A 411 -15.95 -11.64 -4.47
C TYR A 411 -16.98 -10.61 -3.99
N ALA A 412 -16.53 -9.43 -3.59
CA ALA A 412 -17.43 -8.37 -3.12
C ALA A 412 -18.02 -7.52 -4.27
N LEU A 413 -17.48 -7.66 -5.50
CA LEU A 413 -17.98 -6.99 -6.70
C LEU A 413 -19.00 -7.86 -7.48
N ASP A 414 -18.98 -9.17 -7.29
CA ASP A 414 -19.95 -10.13 -7.83
C ASP A 414 -21.26 -10.14 -7.02
#